data_5d73a68ac6545f194b88aa00a706f26d
#
_entry.id   5d73a68ac6545f194b88aa00a706f26d
#
_cell.length_a   1.000
_cell.length_b   1.000
_cell.length_c   1.000
_cell.angle_alpha   90.00
_cell.angle_beta   90.00
_cell.angle_gamma   90.00
#
_symmetry.space_group_name_H-M   'P 1'
#
loop_
_entity.id
_entity.type
_entity.pdbx_description
1 polymer ?
#
loop_
_entity_poly.entity_id
_entity_poly.type
_entity_poly.pdbx_seq_one_letter_code
_entity_poly.pdbx_strand_id
1 'polypeptide(L)'
;TQSRSSAASDVYKRQNVDYVFGIPGAKIDYLFDALEDDGPELIVTRHEQNAAMMAQGVGRLTGKPGVALVTSGPGVSNLTTGLLTATSEGDPVLAIGGQVKRNDLLRLTHQAVDNAALLKSSTKYSAEVQDPESLSEVMTNAIRTATSGKNGASFISIPQDVISSQVQSKAIDLPEKPHLGVPTDEEVNEVLQAIKDAKFPVLLAGMRSSSEKETEAIRKFVEKTSLPVVETFQGA
;
A
#
# COMPACT_ATOMS: atom_id res chain seq x y z
N THR A 1 -9.81 -20.93 -25.12
CA THR A 1 -9.21 -19.59 -24.98
C THR A 1 -9.12 -19.31 -23.51
N GLN A 2 -7.93 -19.57 -22.91
CA GLN A 2 -7.63 -19.09 -21.56
C GLN A 2 -7.72 -17.56 -21.62
N SER A 3 -8.58 -16.98 -20.79
CA SER A 3 -8.67 -15.53 -20.60
C SER A 3 -7.27 -15.00 -20.30
N ARG A 4 -6.94 -13.86 -20.85
CA ARG A 4 -5.71 -13.13 -20.57
C ARG A 4 -5.74 -12.52 -19.14
N SER A 5 -6.10 -13.35 -18.16
CA SER A 5 -5.96 -12.99 -16.75
C SER A 5 -4.48 -12.84 -16.50
N SER A 6 -4.02 -11.62 -16.40
CA SER A 6 -2.63 -11.36 -16.04
C SER A 6 -2.41 -11.84 -14.60
N ALA A 7 -1.22 -12.31 -14.27
CA ALA A 7 -0.85 -12.65 -12.89
C ALA A 7 -1.21 -11.53 -11.89
N ALA A 8 -1.26 -10.29 -12.35
CA ALA A 8 -1.67 -9.13 -11.56
C ALA A 8 -3.16 -9.17 -11.17
N SER A 9 -4.08 -9.53 -12.10
CA SER A 9 -5.52 -9.62 -11.75
C SER A 9 -5.78 -10.73 -10.74
N ASP A 10 -5.07 -11.86 -10.85
CA ASP A 10 -5.18 -12.95 -9.88
C ASP A 10 -4.66 -12.54 -8.50
N VAL A 11 -3.60 -11.73 -8.44
CA VAL A 11 -3.11 -11.19 -7.16
C VAL A 11 -4.14 -10.25 -6.53
N TYR A 12 -4.76 -9.34 -7.28
CA TYR A 12 -5.80 -8.45 -6.75
C TYR A 12 -6.98 -9.21 -6.13
N LYS A 13 -7.47 -10.24 -6.82
CA LYS A 13 -8.58 -11.08 -6.32
C LYS A 13 -8.23 -11.75 -4.99
N ARG A 14 -7.02 -12.30 -4.87
CA ARG A 14 -6.56 -12.97 -3.66
C ARG A 14 -6.34 -12.02 -2.49
N GLN A 15 -6.18 -10.71 -2.76
CA GLN A 15 -5.93 -9.69 -1.75
C GLN A 15 -7.21 -8.98 -1.28
N ASN A 16 -8.41 -9.41 -1.75
CA ASN A 16 -9.67 -8.73 -1.45
C ASN A 16 -9.62 -7.22 -1.74
N VAL A 17 -9.08 -6.85 -2.91
CA VAL A 17 -9.09 -5.48 -3.41
C VAL A 17 -10.45 -5.23 -4.04
N ASP A 18 -11.20 -4.27 -3.52
CA ASP A 18 -12.54 -3.94 -4.01
C ASP A 18 -12.49 -2.89 -5.12
N TYR A 19 -11.55 -1.96 -5.05
CA TYR A 19 -11.43 -0.82 -5.96
C TYR A 19 -10.01 -0.59 -6.46
N VAL A 20 -9.90 -0.22 -7.73
CA VAL A 20 -8.66 0.30 -8.34
C VAL A 20 -8.93 1.71 -8.85
N PHE A 21 -8.13 2.68 -8.44
CA PHE A 21 -8.23 4.07 -8.86
C PHE A 21 -7.14 4.37 -9.88
N GLY A 22 -7.48 4.98 -11.03
CA GLY A 22 -6.43 5.23 -12.00
C GLY A 22 -6.84 6.02 -13.22
N ILE A 23 -5.86 6.16 -14.12
CA ILE A 23 -6.05 6.76 -15.44
C ILE A 23 -5.47 5.81 -16.48
N PRO A 24 -6.28 5.30 -17.41
CA PRO A 24 -5.81 4.46 -18.50
C PRO A 24 -4.74 5.15 -19.36
N GLY A 25 -3.83 4.38 -19.91
CA GLY A 25 -2.82 4.87 -20.83
C GLY A 25 -2.01 3.76 -21.46
N ALA A 26 -1.42 4.04 -22.61
CA ALA A 26 -0.84 3.06 -23.52
C ALA A 26 0.26 2.14 -22.95
N LYS A 27 0.83 2.45 -21.80
CA LYS A 27 1.86 1.61 -21.15
C LYS A 27 1.31 0.64 -20.14
N ILE A 28 -0.02 0.69 -19.88
CA ILE A 28 -0.70 -0.08 -18.83
C ILE A 28 -2.07 -0.60 -19.26
N ASP A 29 -2.49 -0.35 -20.50
CA ASP A 29 -3.79 -0.70 -21.07
C ASP A 29 -4.15 -2.19 -20.88
N TYR A 30 -3.23 -3.10 -21.15
CA TYR A 30 -3.46 -4.55 -20.93
C TYR A 30 -3.89 -4.90 -19.50
N LEU A 31 -3.46 -4.10 -18.51
CA LEU A 31 -3.86 -4.34 -17.13
C LEU A 31 -5.26 -3.77 -16.86
N PHE A 32 -5.60 -2.65 -17.49
CA PHE A 32 -6.97 -2.11 -17.46
C PHE A 32 -7.96 -3.07 -18.13
N ASP A 33 -7.63 -3.60 -19.32
CA ASP A 33 -8.46 -4.61 -20.00
C ASP A 33 -8.70 -5.85 -19.12
N ALA A 34 -7.67 -6.30 -18.39
CA ALA A 34 -7.80 -7.44 -17.50
C ALA A 34 -8.68 -7.16 -16.25
N LEU A 35 -8.81 -5.91 -15.84
CA LEU A 35 -9.70 -5.51 -14.75
C LEU A 35 -11.17 -5.48 -15.18
N GLU A 36 -11.47 -5.12 -16.44
CA GLU A 36 -12.84 -5.09 -16.96
C GLU A 36 -13.48 -6.50 -17.02
N ASP A 37 -12.69 -7.53 -17.34
CA ASP A 37 -13.21 -8.88 -17.54
C ASP A 37 -13.65 -9.56 -16.22
N ASP A 38 -12.87 -9.41 -15.16
CA ASP A 38 -13.12 -10.10 -13.87
C ASP A 38 -12.18 -9.57 -12.78
N GLY A 39 -12.17 -8.26 -12.52
CA GLY A 39 -11.33 -7.58 -11.55
C GLY A 39 -12.11 -6.79 -10.51
N PRO A 40 -11.39 -6.08 -9.61
CA PRO A 40 -11.97 -5.06 -8.76
C PRO A 40 -12.58 -3.93 -9.59
N GLU A 41 -13.52 -3.20 -9.00
CA GLU A 41 -14.16 -2.06 -9.66
C GLU A 41 -13.12 -0.98 -10.00
N LEU A 42 -13.08 -0.60 -11.28
CA LEU A 42 -12.19 0.45 -11.77
C LEU A 42 -12.86 1.81 -11.65
N ILE A 43 -12.25 2.70 -10.89
CA ILE A 43 -12.69 4.10 -10.76
C ILE A 43 -11.70 5.01 -11.48
N VAL A 44 -12.11 5.53 -12.64
CA VAL A 44 -11.30 6.43 -13.44
C VAL A 44 -11.27 7.82 -12.79
N THR A 45 -10.06 8.31 -12.51
CA THR A 45 -9.84 9.63 -11.91
C THR A 45 -9.49 10.67 -12.97
N ARG A 46 -9.51 11.95 -12.59
CA ARG A 46 -9.13 13.04 -13.51
C ARG A 46 -7.68 13.49 -13.37
N HIS A 47 -6.98 12.98 -12.35
CA HIS A 47 -5.58 13.22 -12.09
C HIS A 47 -5.00 12.06 -11.27
N GLU A 48 -3.78 11.65 -11.53
CA GLU A 48 -3.18 10.48 -10.88
C GLU A 48 -2.93 10.72 -9.37
N GLN A 49 -2.67 11.96 -8.98
CA GLN A 49 -2.62 12.32 -7.56
C GLN A 49 -3.94 11.99 -6.83
N ASN A 50 -5.08 12.22 -7.50
CA ASN A 50 -6.39 11.87 -6.92
C ASN A 50 -6.53 10.35 -6.79
N ALA A 51 -6.01 9.57 -7.76
CA ALA A 51 -5.99 8.12 -7.66
C ALA A 51 -5.22 7.66 -6.41
N ALA A 52 -4.03 8.23 -6.17
CA ALA A 52 -3.24 7.92 -4.97
C ALA A 52 -3.94 8.33 -3.67
N MET A 53 -4.59 9.51 -3.63
CA MET A 53 -5.31 9.98 -2.45
C MET A 53 -6.60 9.18 -2.17
N MET A 54 -7.32 8.75 -3.22
CA MET A 54 -8.48 7.87 -3.06
C MET A 54 -8.05 6.49 -2.55
N ALA A 55 -6.97 5.95 -3.09
CA ALA A 55 -6.36 4.72 -2.58
C ALA A 55 -5.92 4.86 -1.12
N GLN A 56 -5.33 6.00 -0.75
CA GLN A 56 -4.98 6.33 0.65
C GLN A 56 -6.24 6.32 1.54
N GLY A 57 -7.34 6.93 1.09
CA GLY A 57 -8.61 6.93 1.82
C GLY A 57 -9.13 5.52 2.11
N VAL A 58 -9.08 4.62 1.12
CA VAL A 58 -9.41 3.20 1.32
C VAL A 58 -8.48 2.56 2.34
N GLY A 59 -7.18 2.79 2.21
CA GLY A 59 -6.16 2.27 3.13
C GLY A 59 -6.41 2.69 4.58
N ARG A 60 -6.70 3.96 4.79
CA ARG A 60 -7.00 4.54 6.11
C ARG A 60 -8.24 3.94 6.75
N LEU A 61 -9.33 3.84 5.99
CA LEU A 61 -10.62 3.41 6.51
C LEU A 61 -10.70 1.89 6.73
N THR A 62 -10.00 1.10 5.91
CA THR A 62 -10.13 -0.36 5.93
C THR A 62 -8.93 -1.08 6.53
N GLY A 63 -7.77 -0.42 6.62
CA GLY A 63 -6.50 -1.06 6.96
C GLY A 63 -5.96 -2.01 5.89
N LYS A 64 -6.66 -2.14 4.75
CA LYS A 64 -6.23 -2.90 3.56
C LYS A 64 -5.59 -1.94 2.56
N PRO A 65 -4.63 -2.37 1.73
CA PRO A 65 -4.04 -1.48 0.73
C PRO A 65 -5.08 -1.01 -0.28
N GLY A 66 -5.27 0.32 -0.40
CA GLY A 66 -5.92 0.88 -1.57
C GLY A 66 -4.97 0.82 -2.77
N VAL A 67 -5.52 0.70 -3.97
CA VAL A 67 -4.73 0.49 -5.20
C VAL A 67 -4.87 1.67 -6.15
N ALA A 68 -3.72 2.21 -6.60
CA ALA A 68 -3.64 3.21 -7.66
C ALA A 68 -2.93 2.62 -8.89
N LEU A 69 -3.49 2.82 -10.09
CA LEU A 69 -3.00 2.27 -11.35
C LEU A 69 -2.86 3.38 -12.39
N VAL A 70 -1.65 3.60 -12.91
CA VAL A 70 -1.35 4.72 -13.81
C VAL A 70 -0.37 4.33 -14.91
N THR A 71 -0.33 5.14 -15.98
CA THR A 71 0.66 4.99 -17.05
C THR A 71 2.07 5.43 -16.58
N SER A 72 3.08 5.33 -17.45
CA SER A 72 4.48 5.67 -17.11
C SER A 72 4.77 7.19 -17.17
N GLY A 73 5.95 7.57 -16.71
CA GLY A 73 6.47 8.94 -16.81
C GLY A 73 5.62 9.95 -16.03
N PRO A 74 4.93 10.88 -16.71
CA PRO A 74 4.09 11.89 -16.04
C PRO A 74 3.02 11.27 -15.14
N GLY A 75 2.40 10.14 -15.53
CA GLY A 75 1.42 9.44 -14.71
C GLY A 75 2.01 8.98 -13.37
N VAL A 76 3.19 8.38 -13.40
CA VAL A 76 3.90 7.97 -12.18
C VAL A 76 4.35 9.17 -11.36
N SER A 77 4.90 10.21 -11.97
CA SER A 77 5.38 11.39 -11.23
C SER A 77 4.24 12.11 -10.50
N ASN A 78 3.05 12.12 -11.07
CA ASN A 78 1.85 12.71 -10.45
C ASN A 78 1.35 11.96 -9.20
N LEU A 79 1.79 10.72 -8.98
CA LEU A 79 1.48 9.96 -7.75
C LEU A 79 2.24 10.47 -6.52
N THR A 80 3.37 11.16 -6.71
CA THR A 80 4.36 11.45 -5.65
C THR A 80 3.73 12.07 -4.41
N THR A 81 2.90 13.10 -4.54
CA THR A 81 2.26 13.77 -3.39
C THR A 81 1.38 12.82 -2.61
N GLY A 82 0.49 12.06 -3.30
CA GLY A 82 -0.40 11.13 -2.61
C GLY A 82 0.35 9.99 -1.91
N LEU A 83 1.38 9.42 -2.53
CA LEU A 83 2.18 8.35 -1.93
C LEU A 83 3.04 8.83 -0.77
N LEU A 84 3.60 10.03 -0.88
CA LEU A 84 4.35 10.65 0.23
C LEU A 84 3.42 10.89 1.43
N THR A 85 2.23 11.41 1.19
CA THR A 85 1.21 11.61 2.24
C THR A 85 0.81 10.28 2.87
N ALA A 86 0.50 9.26 2.06
CA ALA A 86 0.15 7.93 2.56
C ALA A 86 1.26 7.32 3.43
N THR A 87 2.52 7.47 3.01
CA THR A 87 3.68 6.97 3.77
C THR A 87 3.88 7.73 5.08
N SER A 88 3.76 9.06 5.06
CA SER A 88 3.93 9.89 6.27
C SER A 88 2.80 9.68 7.28
N GLU A 89 1.58 9.46 6.80
CA GLU A 89 0.40 9.24 7.64
C GLU A 89 0.13 7.77 8.00
N GLY A 90 0.90 6.84 7.41
CA GLY A 90 0.80 5.42 7.76
C GLY A 90 -0.40 4.72 7.12
N ASP A 91 -0.87 5.18 5.98
CA ASP A 91 -1.98 4.57 5.25
C ASP A 91 -1.45 3.57 4.20
N PRO A 92 -1.93 2.33 4.17
CA PRO A 92 -1.42 1.36 3.22
C PRO A 92 -1.94 1.64 1.80
N VAL A 93 -1.02 1.79 0.85
CA VAL A 93 -1.30 2.01 -0.57
C VAL A 93 -0.38 1.13 -1.42
N LEU A 94 -0.94 0.48 -2.44
CA LEU A 94 -0.20 -0.12 -3.53
C LEU A 94 -0.38 0.75 -4.78
N ALA A 95 0.68 1.35 -5.26
CA ALA A 95 0.67 2.05 -6.54
C ALA A 95 1.37 1.22 -7.61
N ILE A 96 0.77 1.17 -8.80
CA ILE A 96 1.29 0.45 -9.95
C ILE A 96 1.41 1.44 -11.11
N GLY A 97 2.61 1.54 -11.65
CA GLY A 97 2.90 2.34 -12.82
C GLY A 97 3.30 1.49 -14.02
N GLY A 98 2.78 1.82 -15.18
CA GLY A 98 3.32 1.28 -16.42
C GLY A 98 4.75 1.76 -16.68
N GLN A 99 5.45 1.07 -17.57
CA GLN A 99 6.76 1.47 -18.05
C GLN A 99 6.88 1.18 -19.55
N VAL A 100 7.75 1.89 -20.23
CA VAL A 100 8.14 1.53 -21.60
C VAL A 100 8.73 0.11 -21.63
N LYS A 101 8.80 -0.50 -22.81
CA LYS A 101 9.44 -1.82 -22.94
C LYS A 101 10.87 -1.79 -22.42
N ARG A 102 11.33 -2.87 -21.80
CA ARG A 102 12.70 -2.97 -21.22
C ARG A 102 13.79 -2.59 -22.21
N ASN A 103 13.63 -2.94 -23.49
CA ASN A 103 14.58 -2.60 -24.55
C ASN A 103 14.59 -1.09 -24.92
N ASP A 104 13.62 -0.33 -24.49
CA ASP A 104 13.47 1.09 -24.80
C ASP A 104 13.84 2.00 -23.61
N LEU A 105 14.09 1.44 -22.42
CA LEU A 105 14.38 2.20 -21.19
C LEU A 105 15.56 3.18 -21.33
N LEU A 106 16.60 2.79 -22.05
CA LEU A 106 17.82 3.61 -22.22
C LEU A 106 17.84 4.46 -23.49
N ARG A 107 16.73 4.47 -24.25
CA ARG A 107 16.68 5.14 -25.55
C ARG A 107 16.06 6.52 -25.53
N LEU A 108 15.81 7.11 -24.36
CA LEU A 108 15.12 8.40 -24.18
C LEU A 108 13.78 8.45 -24.94
N THR A 109 13.07 7.35 -24.99
CA THR A 109 11.77 7.27 -25.63
C THR A 109 10.71 8.01 -24.81
N HIS A 110 9.59 8.34 -25.46
CA HIS A 110 8.48 9.03 -24.82
C HIS A 110 8.03 8.31 -23.53
N GLN A 111 8.01 9.03 -22.40
CA GLN A 111 7.64 8.55 -21.07
C GLN A 111 8.62 7.52 -20.43
N ALA A 112 9.83 7.36 -20.98
CA ALA A 112 10.87 6.56 -20.34
C ALA A 112 11.48 7.34 -19.18
N VAL A 113 11.22 6.88 -17.97
CA VAL A 113 11.73 7.45 -16.70
C VAL A 113 12.09 6.29 -15.78
N ASP A 114 13.11 6.43 -14.96
CA ASP A 114 13.34 5.50 -13.87
C ASP A 114 12.26 5.71 -12.78
N ASN A 115 11.11 5.08 -13.02
CA ASN A 115 9.94 5.22 -12.16
C ASN A 115 10.22 4.72 -10.74
N ALA A 116 10.99 3.64 -10.60
CA ALA A 116 11.30 3.06 -9.31
C ALA A 116 12.21 3.99 -8.49
N ALA A 117 13.23 4.58 -9.11
CA ALA A 117 14.07 5.57 -8.44
C ALA A 117 13.30 6.85 -8.09
N LEU A 118 12.40 7.31 -8.98
CA LEU A 118 11.58 8.51 -8.76
C LEU A 118 10.73 8.40 -7.49
N LEU A 119 10.10 7.25 -7.23
CA LEU A 119 9.21 7.06 -6.10
C LEU A 119 9.86 6.44 -4.86
N LYS A 120 11.16 6.15 -4.91
CA LYS A 120 11.88 5.50 -3.80
C LYS A 120 11.82 6.29 -2.49
N SER A 121 11.87 7.61 -2.55
CA SER A 121 11.81 8.47 -1.36
C SER A 121 10.39 8.68 -0.81
N SER A 122 9.38 8.42 -1.62
CA SER A 122 7.97 8.63 -1.28
C SER A 122 7.28 7.35 -0.78
N THR A 123 7.95 6.20 -0.88
CA THR A 123 7.37 4.89 -0.61
C THR A 123 8.26 4.04 0.29
N LYS A 124 7.67 3.06 0.96
CA LYS A 124 8.38 2.06 1.76
C LYS A 124 9.05 0.97 0.90
N TYR A 125 8.50 0.76 -0.29
CA TYR A 125 8.99 -0.21 -1.26
C TYR A 125 8.80 0.37 -2.65
N SER A 126 9.83 0.31 -3.47
CA SER A 126 9.78 0.76 -4.86
C SER A 126 10.63 -0.17 -5.71
N ALA A 127 10.03 -0.82 -6.68
CA ALA A 127 10.70 -1.78 -7.55
C ALA A 127 10.16 -1.74 -8.97
N GLU A 128 11.00 -2.14 -9.94
CA GLU A 128 10.60 -2.42 -11.31
C GLU A 128 10.65 -3.92 -11.58
N VAL A 129 9.61 -4.47 -12.19
CA VAL A 129 9.51 -5.89 -12.52
C VAL A 129 10.35 -6.17 -13.74
N GLN A 130 11.45 -6.93 -13.57
CA GLN A 130 12.38 -7.25 -14.64
C GLN A 130 12.05 -8.56 -15.37
N ASP A 131 11.41 -9.50 -14.67
CA ASP A 131 11.02 -10.81 -15.18
C ASP A 131 9.51 -11.02 -14.98
N PRO A 132 8.75 -11.37 -16.04
CA PRO A 132 7.33 -11.68 -15.92
C PRO A 132 7.01 -12.73 -14.85
N GLU A 133 7.86 -13.74 -14.70
CA GLU A 133 7.66 -14.82 -13.71
C GLU A 133 7.80 -14.33 -12.25
N SER A 134 8.50 -13.22 -12.03
CA SER A 134 8.65 -12.62 -10.69
C SER A 134 7.50 -11.68 -10.29
N LEU A 135 6.56 -11.38 -11.19
CA LEU A 135 5.50 -10.39 -10.95
C LEU A 135 4.70 -10.67 -9.66
N SER A 136 4.30 -11.92 -9.46
CA SER A 136 3.52 -12.31 -8.29
C SER A 136 4.30 -12.09 -6.98
N GLU A 137 5.59 -12.41 -6.97
CA GLU A 137 6.46 -12.20 -5.80
C GLU A 137 6.66 -10.72 -5.51
N VAL A 138 6.96 -9.91 -6.53
CA VAL A 138 7.16 -8.46 -6.38
C VAL A 138 5.90 -7.77 -5.87
N MET A 139 4.72 -8.13 -6.39
CA MET A 139 3.43 -7.63 -5.91
C MET A 139 3.16 -8.02 -4.45
N THR A 140 3.39 -9.29 -4.11
CA THR A 140 3.22 -9.79 -2.74
C THR A 140 4.15 -9.06 -1.77
N ASN A 141 5.41 -8.82 -2.15
CA ASN A 141 6.37 -8.06 -1.35
C ASN A 141 5.95 -6.60 -1.19
N ALA A 142 5.41 -5.97 -2.23
CA ALA A 142 4.90 -4.59 -2.17
C ALA A 142 3.73 -4.47 -1.19
N ILE A 143 2.73 -5.37 -1.28
CA ILE A 143 1.56 -5.39 -0.40
C ILE A 143 1.99 -5.66 1.06
N ARG A 144 2.84 -6.68 1.27
CA ARG A 144 3.37 -6.99 2.60
C ARG A 144 4.10 -5.80 3.21
N THR A 145 4.91 -5.10 2.42
CA THR A 145 5.65 -3.93 2.92
C THR A 145 4.72 -2.76 3.22
N ALA A 146 3.70 -2.53 2.39
CA ALA A 146 2.70 -1.49 2.64
C ALA A 146 1.96 -1.69 3.97
N THR A 147 1.74 -2.94 4.38
CA THR A 147 0.92 -3.30 5.57
C THR A 147 1.74 -3.76 6.77
N SER A 148 3.07 -3.72 6.74
CA SER A 148 3.95 -4.19 7.82
C SER A 148 4.49 -3.03 8.66
N GLY A 149 4.53 -3.19 9.97
CA GLY A 149 5.00 -2.17 10.92
C GLY A 149 4.14 -0.90 10.86
N LYS A 150 4.75 0.28 10.69
CA LYS A 150 4.01 1.49 10.28
C LYS A 150 3.59 1.28 8.82
N ASN A 151 2.29 1.29 8.54
CA ASN A 151 1.79 1.19 7.18
C ASN A 151 2.30 2.34 6.30
N GLY A 152 2.12 2.25 4.99
CA GLY A 152 2.51 3.30 4.05
C GLY A 152 2.41 2.83 2.60
N ALA A 153 2.86 3.65 1.68
CA ALA A 153 2.80 3.35 0.27
C ALA A 153 3.91 2.39 -0.19
N SER A 154 3.57 1.54 -1.14
CA SER A 154 4.50 0.76 -1.97
C SER A 154 4.24 1.04 -3.44
N PHE A 155 5.27 0.96 -4.26
CA PHE A 155 5.19 1.20 -5.69
C PHE A 155 5.85 0.06 -6.47
N ILE A 156 5.21 -0.34 -7.57
CA ILE A 156 5.81 -1.21 -8.58
C ILE A 156 5.69 -0.60 -9.97
N SER A 157 6.77 -0.67 -10.73
CA SER A 157 6.84 -0.30 -12.15
C SER A 157 6.80 -1.57 -12.99
N ILE A 158 5.89 -1.65 -13.97
CA ILE A 158 5.75 -2.84 -14.79
C ILE A 158 5.96 -2.48 -16.26
N PRO A 159 7.05 -2.94 -16.90
CA PRO A 159 7.30 -2.72 -18.32
C PRO A 159 6.20 -3.32 -19.20
N GLN A 160 5.85 -2.64 -20.28
CA GLN A 160 4.79 -3.01 -21.22
C GLN A 160 4.98 -4.42 -21.81
N ASP A 161 6.23 -4.82 -22.08
CA ASP A 161 6.55 -6.17 -22.55
C ASP A 161 6.39 -7.23 -21.46
N VAL A 162 6.56 -6.87 -20.19
CA VAL A 162 6.28 -7.75 -19.04
C VAL A 162 4.78 -7.94 -18.87
N ILE A 163 3.98 -6.87 -18.92
CA ILE A 163 2.51 -6.94 -18.81
C ILE A 163 1.91 -7.82 -19.91
N SER A 164 2.42 -7.74 -21.14
CA SER A 164 1.92 -8.50 -22.29
C SER A 164 2.43 -9.95 -22.33
N SER A 165 3.33 -10.34 -21.47
CA SER A 165 3.91 -11.69 -21.44
C SER A 165 2.92 -12.69 -20.82
N GLN A 166 2.98 -13.94 -21.30
CA GLN A 166 2.34 -15.07 -20.63
C GLN A 166 3.24 -15.55 -19.51
N VAL A 167 2.68 -15.79 -18.32
CA VAL A 167 3.39 -16.31 -17.16
C VAL A 167 2.87 -17.69 -16.80
N GLN A 168 3.75 -18.54 -16.28
CA GLN A 168 3.40 -19.87 -15.76
C GLN A 168 3.32 -19.88 -14.23
N SER A 169 3.92 -18.88 -13.58
CA SER A 169 3.88 -18.73 -12.13
C SER A 169 2.44 -18.49 -11.64
N LYS A 170 2.11 -19.13 -10.52
CA LYS A 170 0.81 -18.92 -9.85
C LYS A 170 0.91 -17.69 -8.95
N ALA A 171 -0.22 -17.02 -8.74
CA ALA A 171 -0.32 -15.98 -7.74
C ALA A 171 0.05 -16.52 -6.35
N ILE A 172 0.89 -15.80 -5.63
CA ILE A 172 1.36 -16.13 -4.29
C ILE A 172 0.38 -15.52 -3.29
N ASP A 173 -0.08 -16.32 -2.34
CA ASP A 173 -0.89 -15.82 -1.24
C ASP A 173 -0.04 -14.98 -0.28
N LEU A 174 -0.65 -13.93 0.31
CA LEU A 174 0.04 -13.18 1.35
C LEU A 174 0.35 -14.10 2.54
N PRO A 175 1.59 -14.08 3.04
CA PRO A 175 1.90 -14.75 4.27
C PRO A 175 1.07 -14.14 5.42
N GLU A 176 0.70 -14.97 6.38
CA GLU A 176 0.09 -14.49 7.62
C GLU A 176 0.95 -13.38 8.25
N LYS A 177 0.27 -12.37 8.82
CA LYS A 177 1.00 -11.32 9.54
C LYS A 177 1.77 -11.96 10.69
N PRO A 178 3.07 -11.65 10.84
CA PRO A 178 3.84 -12.20 11.93
C PRO A 178 3.22 -11.82 13.28
N HIS A 179 3.10 -12.76 14.18
CA HIS A 179 2.73 -12.48 15.55
C HIS A 179 3.79 -11.55 16.15
N LEU A 180 3.35 -10.36 16.55
CA LEU A 180 4.20 -9.50 17.35
C LEU A 180 4.34 -10.13 18.74
N GLY A 181 5.54 -10.08 19.31
CA GLY A 181 5.75 -10.50 20.69
C GLY A 181 4.80 -9.76 21.64
N VAL A 182 4.31 -10.45 22.64
CA VAL A 182 3.60 -9.82 23.75
C VAL A 182 4.62 -9.43 24.83
N PRO A 183 4.41 -8.32 25.56
CA PRO A 183 5.27 -7.96 26.66
C PRO A 183 5.23 -9.03 27.76
N THR A 184 6.31 -9.20 28.47
CA THR A 184 6.36 -10.06 29.65
C THR A 184 5.56 -9.43 30.79
N ASP A 185 5.16 -10.23 31.77
CA ASP A 185 4.48 -9.71 32.98
C ASP A 185 5.36 -8.72 33.75
N GLU A 186 6.68 -8.88 33.69
CA GLU A 186 7.65 -7.99 34.31
C GLU A 186 7.63 -6.60 33.63
N GLU A 187 7.69 -6.54 32.29
CA GLU A 187 7.58 -5.29 31.54
C GLU A 187 6.23 -4.59 31.76
N VAL A 188 5.13 -5.36 31.82
CA VAL A 188 3.81 -4.80 32.14
C VAL A 188 3.79 -4.20 33.54
N ASN A 189 4.36 -4.89 34.55
CA ASN A 189 4.42 -4.41 35.91
C ASN A 189 5.30 -3.16 36.07
N GLU A 190 6.40 -3.06 35.34
CA GLU A 190 7.23 -1.85 35.30
C GLU A 190 6.42 -0.62 34.82
N VAL A 191 5.66 -0.77 33.73
CA VAL A 191 4.79 0.30 33.20
C VAL A 191 3.70 0.67 34.23
N LEU A 192 3.04 -0.32 34.82
CA LEU A 192 2.00 -0.08 35.84
C LEU A 192 2.58 0.64 37.09
N GLN A 193 3.80 0.28 37.50
CA GLN A 193 4.44 0.94 38.63
C GLN A 193 4.82 2.39 38.28
N ALA A 194 5.35 2.63 37.08
CA ALA A 194 5.64 3.98 36.59
C ALA A 194 4.39 4.88 36.57
N ILE A 195 3.23 4.34 36.16
CA ILE A 195 1.96 5.07 36.19
C ILE A 195 1.54 5.39 37.62
N LYS A 196 1.69 4.44 38.59
CA LYS A 196 1.33 4.64 39.98
C LYS A 196 2.20 5.67 40.68
N ASP A 197 3.49 5.73 40.35
CA ASP A 197 4.46 6.62 40.96
C ASP A 197 4.42 8.03 40.36
N ALA A 198 3.82 8.20 39.18
CA ALA A 198 3.71 9.48 38.51
C ALA A 198 2.72 10.42 39.22
N LYS A 199 3.09 11.69 39.38
CA LYS A 199 2.19 12.69 39.97
C LYS A 199 1.04 13.07 39.03
N PHE A 200 1.30 13.10 37.73
CA PHE A 200 0.33 13.48 36.69
C PHE A 200 0.52 12.59 35.47
N PRO A 201 0.14 11.31 35.54
CA PRO A 201 0.25 10.43 34.39
C PRO A 201 -0.77 10.82 33.31
N VAL A 202 -0.35 10.83 32.05
CA VAL A 202 -1.16 11.14 30.88
C VAL A 202 -0.92 10.07 29.82
N LEU A 203 -1.98 9.59 29.18
CA LEU A 203 -1.88 8.69 28.04
C LEU A 203 -1.88 9.53 26.75
N LEU A 204 -0.81 9.44 25.95
CA LEU A 204 -0.73 10.05 24.64
C LEU A 204 -1.04 9.00 23.57
N ALA A 205 -2.21 9.11 22.92
CA ALA A 205 -2.63 8.23 21.84
C ALA A 205 -2.16 8.79 20.49
N GLY A 206 -1.52 7.95 19.71
CA GLY A 206 -1.01 8.31 18.39
C GLY A 206 -1.70 7.53 17.26
N MET A 207 -1.30 7.77 16.02
CA MET A 207 -1.83 7.20 14.78
C MET A 207 -2.07 5.68 14.82
N ARG A 208 -1.23 4.91 15.54
CA ARG A 208 -1.33 3.45 15.59
C ARG A 208 -2.37 2.93 16.59
N SER A 209 -3.01 3.82 17.31
CA SER A 209 -4.08 3.49 18.27
C SER A 209 -5.49 3.73 17.71
N SER A 210 -5.62 4.04 16.42
CA SER A 210 -6.89 4.42 15.78
C SER A 210 -7.71 3.25 15.25
N SER A 211 -7.22 2.00 15.26
CA SER A 211 -8.05 0.87 14.88
C SER A 211 -9.11 0.57 15.96
N GLU A 212 -10.23 -0.01 15.56
CA GLU A 212 -11.34 -0.33 16.49
C GLU A 212 -10.86 -1.15 17.71
N LYS A 213 -9.99 -2.14 17.47
CA LYS A 213 -9.45 -3.00 18.52
C LYS A 213 -8.58 -2.24 19.53
N GLU A 214 -7.66 -1.41 19.03
CA GLU A 214 -6.78 -0.60 19.87
C GLU A 214 -7.58 0.48 20.61
N THR A 215 -8.50 1.14 19.94
CA THR A 215 -9.39 2.15 20.56
C THR A 215 -10.23 1.56 21.68
N GLU A 216 -10.80 0.37 21.49
CA GLU A 216 -11.56 -0.31 22.53
C GLU A 216 -10.68 -0.70 23.72
N ALA A 217 -9.47 -1.18 23.47
CA ALA A 217 -8.52 -1.51 24.52
C ALA A 217 -8.11 -0.28 25.36
N ILE A 218 -7.82 0.84 24.69
CA ILE A 218 -7.51 2.12 25.34
C ILE A 218 -8.70 2.60 26.17
N ARG A 219 -9.91 2.56 25.62
CA ARG A 219 -11.13 2.96 26.34
C ARG A 219 -11.32 2.16 27.62
N LYS A 220 -11.21 0.84 27.55
CA LYS A 220 -11.31 -0.03 28.74
C LYS A 220 -10.23 0.26 29.77
N PHE A 221 -9.01 0.58 29.31
CA PHE A 221 -7.92 0.95 30.20
C PHE A 221 -8.19 2.27 30.91
N VAL A 222 -8.64 3.28 30.17
CA VAL A 222 -8.98 4.60 30.70
C VAL A 222 -10.17 4.54 31.67
N GLU A 223 -11.20 3.77 31.38
CA GLU A 223 -12.34 3.55 32.28
C GLU A 223 -11.89 2.96 33.63
N LYS A 224 -10.89 2.09 33.64
CA LYS A 224 -10.34 1.48 34.85
C LYS A 224 -9.39 2.38 35.63
N THR A 225 -8.65 3.24 34.94
CA THR A 225 -7.55 4.02 35.53
C THR A 225 -7.90 5.48 35.73
N SER A 226 -8.93 5.99 35.06
CA SER A 226 -9.29 7.42 35.01
C SER A 226 -8.14 8.31 34.52
N LEU A 227 -7.19 7.77 33.72
CA LEU A 227 -6.11 8.54 33.16
C LEU A 227 -6.62 9.53 32.12
N PRO A 228 -6.17 10.77 32.13
CA PRO A 228 -6.44 11.71 31.04
C PRO A 228 -5.78 11.22 29.74
N VAL A 229 -6.51 11.32 28.65
CA VAL A 229 -6.03 10.98 27.31
C VAL A 229 -5.83 12.23 26.48
N VAL A 230 -4.70 12.31 25.79
CA VAL A 230 -4.38 13.33 24.79
C VAL A 230 -4.12 12.60 23.49
N GLU A 231 -4.66 13.10 22.40
CA GLU A 231 -4.49 12.52 21.06
C GLU A 231 -3.57 13.40 20.24
N THR A 232 -2.72 12.77 19.43
CA THR A 232 -1.99 13.49 18.39
C THR A 232 -2.96 13.83 17.26
N PHE A 233 -2.61 14.79 16.39
CA PHE A 233 -3.42 15.14 15.21
C PHE A 233 -3.82 13.93 14.33
N GLN A 234 -2.97 12.92 14.26
CA GLN A 234 -3.22 11.69 13.50
C GLN A 234 -3.76 10.54 14.37
N GLY A 235 -3.94 10.74 15.65
CA GLY A 235 -4.46 9.74 16.59
C GLY A 235 -5.92 9.95 16.95
N ALA A 236 -6.48 11.07 16.47
CA ALA A 236 -7.87 11.46 16.68
C ALA A 236 -8.83 10.75 15.70
#